data_15d0db6e864970fcda3dcb6a3eac016d
#
_entry.id   15d0db6e864970fcda3dcb6a3eac016d
#
_cell.length_a   1.000
_cell.length_b   1.000
_cell.length_c   1.000
_cell.angle_alpha   90.00
_cell.angle_beta   90.00
_cell.angle_gamma   90.00
#
_symmetry.space_group_name_H-M   'P 1'
#
loop_
_entity.id
_entity.type
_entity.pdbx_description
1 polymer ?
#
loop_
_entity_poly.entity_id
_entity_poly.type
_entity_poly.pdbx_seq_one_letter_code
_entity_poly.pdbx_strand_id
1 'polypeptide(L)'
;MGLMRAARPGPHYAWVIVLLGHLNIFSALGLGRFSYAMILPSMKEGLRLSYAETGWLATGNFVGYLVASLLAGLAASRWLPRRLLLLALLGLAASLAATAAAGGFVSALLARTLTGLASGSVYIPAMSLPNLWFAPQRRGMAAGIQTGGSGLGLITSGLAVPWILAWLGPEGWRQAWLVLAGLVVLVWLLTALFLRNRPEELGALPLGASQAAPPPATERPAWREVFANADLWALGGIFACFGVSYVVYVTFFAAHLAQAGGLSAETAGRLWGLVGLLSLVSGLLWGAVADRIGRLAGLAVVFALHATAFAVFALAQTGPVFVASVVLFGLSAWSIPAIMAAAAPDYVGTRLAPAGLGFITIIFGIGQAAGPPIAGRLADWTGSFAVAYLLASGMALVGAAAALGLRAHQRTRGLREGVREA
;
A
#
# COMPACT_ATOMS: atom_id res chain seq x y z
N MET A 1 -47.03 -8.58 13.91
CA MET A 1 -46.32 -9.65 14.64
C MET A 1 -45.57 -10.48 13.61
N GLY A 2 -44.37 -9.98 13.16
CA GLY A 2 -43.54 -10.60 12.13
C GLY A 2 -42.59 -11.56 12.77
N LEU A 3 -42.67 -12.83 12.42
CA LEU A 3 -41.79 -13.91 12.86
C LEU A 3 -40.33 -13.55 12.49
N MET A 4 -39.53 -13.21 13.50
CA MET A 4 -38.07 -13.22 13.39
C MET A 4 -37.65 -14.64 12.99
N ARG A 5 -37.27 -14.82 11.72
CA ARG A 5 -36.61 -16.06 11.28
C ARG A 5 -35.36 -16.21 12.11
N ALA A 6 -35.30 -17.23 12.97
CA ALA A 6 -34.10 -17.61 13.68
C ALA A 6 -32.91 -17.72 12.70
N ALA A 7 -31.85 -17.00 12.99
CA ALA A 7 -30.63 -17.02 12.19
C ALA A 7 -30.14 -18.48 12.13
N ARG A 8 -29.90 -18.98 10.91
CA ARG A 8 -29.25 -20.27 10.67
C ARG A 8 -27.85 -20.26 11.33
N PRO A 9 -27.46 -21.35 12.00
CA PRO A 9 -26.12 -21.48 12.60
C PRO A 9 -25.06 -21.64 11.52
N GLY A 10 -24.66 -20.52 10.91
CA GLY A 10 -23.60 -20.46 9.91
C GLY A 10 -22.73 -19.23 10.15
N PRO A 11 -21.50 -19.17 9.60
CA PRO A 11 -20.65 -17.99 9.74
C PRO A 11 -21.37 -16.76 9.17
N HIS A 12 -21.27 -15.65 9.90
CA HIS A 12 -21.93 -14.39 9.52
C HIS A 12 -21.41 -13.89 8.18
N TYR A 13 -22.29 -13.40 7.31
CA TYR A 13 -21.95 -12.99 5.93
C TYR A 13 -20.88 -11.87 5.86
N ALA A 14 -20.68 -11.13 6.92
CA ALA A 14 -19.59 -10.17 7.07
C ALA A 14 -18.20 -10.77 6.76
N TRP A 15 -18.01 -12.06 7.02
CA TRP A 15 -16.75 -12.74 6.68
C TRP A 15 -16.55 -12.92 5.17
N VAL A 16 -17.64 -13.15 4.43
CA VAL A 16 -17.61 -13.16 2.95
C VAL A 16 -17.21 -11.78 2.43
N ILE A 17 -17.74 -10.71 3.03
CA ILE A 17 -17.42 -9.34 2.66
C ILE A 17 -15.94 -9.01 2.96
N VAL A 18 -15.40 -9.45 4.09
CA VAL A 18 -13.98 -9.27 4.42
C VAL A 18 -13.09 -10.02 3.44
N LEU A 19 -13.45 -11.26 3.08
CA LEU A 19 -12.70 -12.04 2.09
C LEU A 19 -12.73 -11.37 0.71
N LEU A 20 -13.89 -10.88 0.27
CA LEU A 20 -13.99 -10.12 -0.98
C LEU A 20 -13.17 -8.83 -0.91
N GLY A 21 -13.21 -8.11 0.20
CA GLY A 21 -12.36 -6.93 0.42
C GLY A 21 -10.87 -7.27 0.34
N HIS A 22 -10.44 -8.40 0.93
CA HIS A 22 -9.09 -8.92 0.83
C HIS A 22 -8.69 -9.19 -0.64
N LEU A 23 -9.56 -9.87 -1.41
CA LEU A 23 -9.32 -10.13 -2.84
C LEU A 23 -9.32 -8.84 -3.68
N ASN A 24 -10.12 -7.85 -3.32
CA ASN A 24 -10.10 -6.54 -3.98
C ASN A 24 -8.77 -5.80 -3.72
N ILE A 25 -8.25 -5.82 -2.48
CA ILE A 25 -6.93 -5.25 -2.15
C ILE A 25 -5.80 -6.05 -2.81
N PHE A 26 -5.90 -7.38 -2.83
CA PHE A 26 -5.01 -8.26 -3.61
C PHE A 26 -4.93 -7.82 -5.07
N SER A 27 -6.08 -7.56 -5.72
CA SER A 27 -6.13 -7.11 -7.11
C SER A 27 -5.51 -5.71 -7.28
N ALA A 28 -5.92 -4.75 -6.44
CA ALA A 28 -5.53 -3.35 -6.58
C ALA A 28 -4.04 -3.10 -6.28
N LEU A 29 -3.58 -3.53 -5.12
CA LEU A 29 -2.20 -3.31 -4.68
C LEU A 29 -1.28 -4.45 -5.09
N GLY A 30 -1.69 -5.70 -4.85
CA GLY A 30 -0.89 -6.87 -5.17
C GLY A 30 -0.61 -6.98 -6.66
N LEU A 31 -1.66 -7.21 -7.45
CA LEU A 31 -1.53 -7.44 -8.89
C LEU A 31 -1.33 -6.13 -9.67
N GLY A 32 -2.04 -5.06 -9.32
CA GLY A 32 -1.96 -3.79 -10.04
C GLY A 32 -0.66 -3.02 -9.82
N ARG A 33 -0.09 -3.09 -8.61
CA ARG A 33 1.07 -2.28 -8.23
C ARG A 33 2.34 -3.11 -8.01
N PHE A 34 2.32 -4.05 -7.06
CA PHE A 34 3.54 -4.69 -6.58
C PHE A 34 4.09 -5.78 -7.51
N SER A 35 3.24 -6.39 -8.37
CA SER A 35 3.72 -7.33 -9.40
C SER A 35 4.66 -6.69 -10.41
N TYR A 36 4.60 -5.37 -10.58
CA TYR A 36 5.50 -4.62 -11.47
C TYR A 36 6.97 -4.88 -11.16
N ALA A 37 7.36 -4.98 -9.89
CA ALA A 37 8.72 -5.26 -9.48
C ALA A 37 9.30 -6.53 -10.12
N MET A 38 8.49 -7.57 -10.23
CA MET A 38 8.90 -8.86 -10.80
C MET A 38 8.89 -8.88 -12.33
N ILE A 39 8.01 -8.07 -12.96
CA ILE A 39 7.88 -7.98 -14.42
C ILE A 39 8.85 -6.95 -15.01
N LEU A 40 9.26 -5.96 -14.22
CA LEU A 40 10.07 -4.81 -14.67
C LEU A 40 11.32 -5.20 -15.45
N PRO A 41 12.18 -6.15 -15.05
CA PRO A 41 13.39 -6.48 -15.80
C PRO A 41 13.08 -6.90 -17.25
N SER A 42 12.20 -7.87 -17.44
CA SER A 42 11.83 -8.37 -18.77
C SER A 42 11.04 -7.34 -19.58
N MET A 43 10.16 -6.56 -18.96
CA MET A 43 9.42 -5.48 -19.62
C MET A 43 10.35 -4.36 -20.08
N LYS A 44 11.38 -4.03 -19.27
CA LYS A 44 12.41 -3.05 -19.63
C LYS A 44 13.15 -3.48 -20.90
N GLU A 45 13.60 -4.72 -20.95
CA GLU A 45 14.30 -5.28 -22.10
C GLU A 45 13.39 -5.33 -23.35
N GLY A 46 12.18 -5.87 -23.21
CA GLY A 46 11.22 -5.99 -24.32
C GLY A 46 10.78 -4.66 -24.92
N LEU A 47 10.69 -3.61 -24.13
CA LEU A 47 10.36 -2.25 -24.59
C LEU A 47 11.59 -1.34 -24.80
N ARG A 48 12.82 -1.84 -24.56
CA ARG A 48 14.09 -1.10 -24.66
C ARG A 48 14.11 0.17 -23.83
N LEU A 49 13.60 0.11 -22.60
CA LEU A 49 13.51 1.25 -21.68
C LEU A 49 14.81 1.44 -20.90
N SER A 50 15.11 2.70 -20.54
CA SER A 50 16.07 3.03 -19.49
C SER A 50 15.48 2.72 -18.10
N TYR A 51 16.30 2.64 -17.05
CA TYR A 51 15.81 2.51 -15.69
C TYR A 51 15.04 3.75 -15.22
N ALA A 52 15.42 4.95 -15.69
CA ALA A 52 14.65 6.17 -15.44
C ALA A 52 13.21 6.06 -16.00
N GLU A 53 13.05 5.58 -17.23
CA GLU A 53 11.73 5.36 -17.83
C GLU A 53 10.91 4.34 -17.05
N THR A 54 11.53 3.22 -16.62
CA THR A 54 10.81 2.25 -15.75
C THR A 54 10.40 2.86 -14.41
N GLY A 55 11.19 3.78 -13.86
CA GLY A 55 10.83 4.58 -12.69
C GLY A 55 9.62 5.47 -12.96
N TRP A 56 9.55 6.13 -14.13
CA TRP A 56 8.38 6.92 -14.52
C TRP A 56 7.11 6.06 -14.69
N LEU A 57 7.22 4.81 -15.17
CA LEU A 57 6.08 3.88 -15.20
C LEU A 57 5.52 3.59 -13.80
N ALA A 58 6.39 3.43 -12.81
CA ALA A 58 5.99 3.30 -11.41
C ALA A 58 5.33 4.59 -10.89
N THR A 59 5.94 5.74 -11.17
CA THR A 59 5.39 7.07 -10.80
C THR A 59 4.03 7.31 -11.41
N GLY A 60 3.82 6.99 -12.68
CA GLY A 60 2.50 7.08 -13.32
C GLY A 60 1.44 6.30 -12.55
N ASN A 61 1.76 5.07 -12.13
CA ASN A 61 0.86 4.27 -11.30
C ASN A 61 0.56 4.95 -9.94
N PHE A 62 1.57 5.50 -9.25
CA PHE A 62 1.37 6.18 -7.96
C PHE A 62 0.54 7.46 -8.11
N VAL A 63 0.81 8.27 -9.12
CA VAL A 63 0.05 9.50 -9.40
C VAL A 63 -1.41 9.15 -9.73
N GLY A 64 -1.63 8.17 -10.60
CA GLY A 64 -2.98 7.68 -10.90
C GLY A 64 -3.73 7.23 -9.64
N TYR A 65 -3.06 6.45 -8.79
CA TYR A 65 -3.63 5.99 -7.52
C TYR A 65 -3.98 7.17 -6.58
N LEU A 66 -3.10 8.15 -6.44
CA LEU A 66 -3.33 9.31 -5.59
C LEU A 66 -4.53 10.14 -6.08
N VAL A 67 -4.59 10.42 -7.38
CA VAL A 67 -5.72 11.12 -8.00
C VAL A 67 -7.02 10.36 -7.77
N ALA A 68 -7.03 9.05 -8.02
CA ALA A 68 -8.22 8.23 -7.80
C ALA A 68 -8.64 8.18 -6.34
N SER A 69 -7.70 8.12 -5.41
CA SER A 69 -7.99 8.11 -3.96
C SER A 69 -8.68 9.39 -3.52
N LEU A 70 -8.29 10.54 -4.07
CA LEU A 70 -8.94 11.82 -3.82
C LEU A 70 -10.36 11.86 -4.43
N LEU A 71 -10.51 11.40 -5.68
CA LEU A 71 -11.80 11.40 -6.38
C LEU A 71 -12.76 10.33 -5.82
N ALA A 72 -12.25 9.17 -5.39
CA ALA A 72 -13.08 8.10 -4.84
C ALA A 72 -13.78 8.51 -3.55
N GLY A 73 -13.17 9.36 -2.73
CA GLY A 73 -13.82 9.95 -1.56
C GLY A 73 -15.07 10.77 -1.94
N LEU A 74 -15.01 11.53 -3.04
CA LEU A 74 -16.14 12.27 -3.58
C LEU A 74 -17.17 11.36 -4.24
N ALA A 75 -16.73 10.33 -4.95
CA ALA A 75 -17.61 9.37 -5.61
C ALA A 75 -18.34 8.46 -4.60
N ALA A 76 -17.70 8.09 -3.50
CA ALA A 76 -18.28 7.26 -2.44
C ALA A 76 -19.51 7.92 -1.76
N SER A 77 -19.62 9.26 -1.81
CA SER A 77 -20.80 9.98 -1.31
C SER A 77 -22.02 9.87 -2.25
N ARG A 78 -21.81 9.47 -3.51
CA ARG A 78 -22.85 9.44 -4.55
C ARG A 78 -23.18 8.02 -5.04
N TRP A 79 -22.22 7.11 -4.97
CA TRP A 79 -22.33 5.77 -5.54
C TRP A 79 -22.18 4.69 -4.47
N LEU A 80 -22.93 3.60 -4.61
CA LEU A 80 -22.81 2.45 -3.73
C LEU A 80 -21.47 1.74 -3.93
N PRO A 81 -20.80 1.28 -2.87
CA PRO A 81 -19.47 0.66 -2.92
C PRO A 81 -19.36 -0.45 -3.96
N ARG A 82 -20.37 -1.31 -4.08
CA ARG A 82 -20.39 -2.42 -5.06
C ARG A 82 -20.27 -1.93 -6.51
N ARG A 83 -21.02 -0.91 -6.91
CA ARG A 83 -20.97 -0.39 -8.29
C ARG A 83 -19.59 0.21 -8.60
N LEU A 84 -19.05 0.95 -7.65
CA LEU A 84 -17.72 1.56 -7.81
C LEU A 84 -16.64 0.48 -7.94
N LEU A 85 -16.66 -0.55 -7.08
CA LEU A 85 -15.74 -1.67 -7.13
C LEU A 85 -15.80 -2.44 -8.44
N LEU A 86 -17.00 -2.74 -8.94
CA LEU A 86 -17.15 -3.48 -10.20
C LEU A 86 -16.60 -2.71 -11.40
N LEU A 87 -16.88 -1.41 -11.50
CA LEU A 87 -16.34 -0.56 -12.58
C LEU A 87 -14.82 -0.43 -12.46
N ALA A 88 -14.31 -0.22 -11.25
CA ALA A 88 -12.88 -0.05 -11.01
C ALA A 88 -12.09 -1.34 -11.27
N LEU A 89 -12.62 -2.52 -10.91
CA LEU A 89 -11.97 -3.80 -11.20
C LEU A 89 -11.92 -4.10 -12.70
N LEU A 90 -12.99 -3.78 -13.46
CA LEU A 90 -12.94 -3.89 -14.92
C LEU A 90 -11.92 -2.92 -15.52
N GLY A 91 -11.88 -1.68 -15.04
CA GLY A 91 -10.86 -0.71 -15.43
C GLY A 91 -9.45 -1.20 -15.10
N LEU A 92 -9.27 -1.86 -13.94
CA LEU A 92 -8.00 -2.46 -13.55
C LEU A 92 -7.58 -3.59 -14.50
N ALA A 93 -8.48 -4.55 -14.78
CA ALA A 93 -8.19 -5.63 -15.71
C ALA A 93 -7.86 -5.11 -17.11
N ALA A 94 -8.64 -4.14 -17.62
CA ALA A 94 -8.41 -3.52 -18.91
C ALA A 94 -7.05 -2.78 -18.97
N SER A 95 -6.66 -2.09 -17.90
CA SER A 95 -5.38 -1.36 -17.84
C SER A 95 -4.17 -2.32 -17.77
N LEU A 96 -4.31 -3.48 -17.10
CA LEU A 96 -3.28 -4.52 -17.10
C LEU A 96 -3.13 -5.12 -18.50
N ALA A 97 -4.25 -5.41 -19.18
CA ALA A 97 -4.24 -5.88 -20.58
C ALA A 97 -3.64 -4.81 -21.52
N ALA A 98 -3.95 -3.53 -21.31
CA ALA A 98 -3.34 -2.43 -22.06
C ALA A 98 -1.82 -2.33 -21.80
N THR A 99 -1.36 -2.62 -20.56
CA THR A 99 0.07 -2.68 -20.23
C THR A 99 0.75 -3.83 -21.00
N ALA A 100 0.09 -4.99 -21.15
CA ALA A 100 0.59 -6.10 -21.94
C ALA A 100 0.72 -5.74 -23.43
N ALA A 101 -0.20 -4.93 -23.96
CA ALA A 101 -0.21 -4.48 -25.35
C ALA A 101 0.70 -3.27 -25.63
N ALA A 102 1.39 -2.73 -24.62
CA ALA A 102 2.23 -1.55 -24.80
C ALA A 102 3.37 -1.80 -25.80
N GLY A 103 3.56 -0.85 -26.72
CA GLY A 103 4.61 -0.91 -27.74
C GLY A 103 5.83 -0.02 -27.45
N GLY A 104 5.82 0.77 -26.35
CA GLY A 104 6.89 1.67 -25.97
C GLY A 104 6.57 2.45 -24.70
N PHE A 105 7.46 3.37 -24.33
CA PHE A 105 7.38 4.13 -23.08
C PHE A 105 6.02 4.82 -22.87
N VAL A 106 5.57 5.62 -23.85
CA VAL A 106 4.35 6.45 -23.68
C VAL A 106 3.12 5.59 -23.48
N SER A 107 2.92 4.53 -24.29
CA SER A 107 1.79 3.62 -24.14
C SER A 107 1.83 2.87 -22.81
N ALA A 108 3.01 2.43 -22.37
CA ALA A 108 3.21 1.80 -21.07
C ALA A 108 2.91 2.77 -19.92
N LEU A 109 3.39 4.03 -20.01
CA LEU A 109 3.14 5.06 -19.00
C LEU A 109 1.65 5.36 -18.84
N LEU A 110 0.94 5.54 -19.95
CA LEU A 110 -0.51 5.76 -19.93
C LEU A 110 -1.24 4.56 -19.31
N ALA A 111 -0.92 3.33 -19.73
CA ALA A 111 -1.53 2.13 -19.20
C ALA A 111 -1.26 1.97 -17.70
N ARG A 112 -0.03 2.21 -17.23
CA ARG A 112 0.34 2.17 -15.80
C ARG A 112 -0.34 3.26 -14.99
N THR A 113 -0.51 4.46 -15.55
CA THR A 113 -1.29 5.54 -14.90
C THR A 113 -2.75 5.15 -14.75
N LEU A 114 -3.36 4.56 -15.78
CA LEU A 114 -4.72 4.01 -15.71
C LEU A 114 -4.83 2.87 -14.69
N THR A 115 -3.82 2.00 -14.60
CA THR A 115 -3.74 0.97 -13.56
C THR A 115 -3.77 1.60 -12.16
N GLY A 116 -3.05 2.69 -11.95
CA GLY A 116 -3.07 3.44 -10.71
C GLY A 116 -4.45 4.03 -10.39
N LEU A 117 -5.06 4.71 -11.37
CA LEU A 117 -6.43 5.24 -11.24
C LEU A 117 -7.43 4.15 -10.85
N ALA A 118 -7.39 3.00 -11.53
CA ALA A 118 -8.27 1.89 -11.23
C ALA A 118 -7.98 1.30 -9.83
N SER A 119 -6.72 1.13 -9.46
CA SER A 119 -6.31 0.60 -8.15
C SER A 119 -6.79 1.46 -6.99
N GLY A 120 -6.65 2.80 -7.08
CA GLY A 120 -7.15 3.73 -6.07
C GLY A 120 -8.67 3.70 -5.97
N SER A 121 -9.35 3.58 -7.12
CA SER A 121 -10.81 3.46 -7.19
C SER A 121 -11.34 2.12 -6.62
N VAL A 122 -10.52 1.07 -6.57
CA VAL A 122 -10.84 -0.19 -5.87
C VAL A 122 -10.55 -0.06 -4.38
N TYR A 123 -9.39 0.50 -4.01
CA TYR A 123 -8.90 0.50 -2.63
C TYR A 123 -9.84 1.22 -1.66
N ILE A 124 -10.27 2.43 -1.98
CA ILE A 124 -11.07 3.27 -1.08
C ILE A 124 -12.43 2.63 -0.76
N PRO A 125 -13.27 2.21 -1.74
CA PRO A 125 -14.55 1.57 -1.40
C PRO A 125 -14.37 0.20 -0.75
N ALA A 126 -13.33 -0.57 -1.10
CA ALA A 126 -13.05 -1.84 -0.41
C ALA A 126 -12.78 -1.62 1.09
N MET A 127 -11.95 -0.63 1.44
CA MET A 127 -11.63 -0.29 2.83
C MET A 127 -12.80 0.34 3.60
N SER A 128 -13.86 0.78 2.92
CA SER A 128 -15.07 1.27 3.58
C SER A 128 -16.04 0.17 4.03
N LEU A 129 -15.96 -1.02 3.45
CA LEU A 129 -16.89 -2.14 3.74
C LEU A 129 -16.90 -2.58 5.21
N PRO A 130 -15.75 -2.69 5.91
CA PRO A 130 -15.75 -3.02 7.35
C PRO A 130 -16.59 -2.07 8.19
N ASN A 131 -16.67 -0.79 7.83
CA ASN A 131 -17.46 0.19 8.57
C ASN A 131 -18.97 -0.06 8.48
N LEU A 132 -19.42 -0.72 7.43
CA LEU A 132 -20.82 -1.05 7.19
C LEU A 132 -21.21 -2.42 7.77
N TRP A 133 -20.27 -3.39 7.74
CA TRP A 133 -20.54 -4.79 8.06
C TRP A 133 -20.11 -5.22 9.46
N PHE A 134 -19.37 -4.38 10.19
CA PHE A 134 -18.83 -4.69 11.52
C PHE A 134 -19.14 -3.60 12.54
N ALA A 135 -19.41 -4.01 13.77
CA ALA A 135 -19.45 -3.11 14.92
C ALA A 135 -18.10 -2.42 15.13
N PRO A 136 -18.05 -1.20 15.71
CA PRO A 136 -16.83 -0.39 15.85
C PRO A 136 -15.64 -1.17 16.41
N GLN A 137 -15.85 -2.04 17.40
CA GLN A 137 -14.81 -2.82 18.08
C GLN A 137 -14.12 -3.86 17.17
N ARG A 138 -14.75 -4.25 16.06
CA ARG A 138 -14.26 -5.29 15.14
C ARG A 138 -13.79 -4.75 13.80
N ARG A 139 -13.99 -3.46 13.52
CA ARG A 139 -13.62 -2.81 12.24
C ARG A 139 -12.11 -2.89 11.96
N GLY A 140 -11.29 -2.64 12.99
CA GLY A 140 -9.83 -2.70 12.85
C GLY A 140 -9.33 -4.08 12.45
N MET A 141 -9.88 -5.15 13.06
CA MET A 141 -9.55 -6.53 12.69
C MET A 141 -9.97 -6.81 11.23
N ALA A 142 -11.16 -6.44 10.83
CA ALA A 142 -11.67 -6.66 9.47
C ALA A 142 -10.82 -5.90 8.44
N ALA A 143 -10.47 -4.65 8.70
CA ALA A 143 -9.58 -3.84 7.85
C ALA A 143 -8.17 -4.44 7.76
N GLY A 144 -7.63 -4.95 8.87
CA GLY A 144 -6.34 -5.64 8.91
C GLY A 144 -6.32 -6.90 8.02
N ILE A 145 -7.37 -7.73 8.09
CA ILE A 145 -7.51 -8.91 7.23
C ILE A 145 -7.57 -8.48 5.75
N GLN A 146 -8.33 -7.43 5.41
CA GLN A 146 -8.42 -6.95 4.03
C GLN A 146 -7.06 -6.45 3.52
N THR A 147 -6.32 -5.69 4.32
CA THR A 147 -5.01 -5.16 3.96
C THR A 147 -3.99 -6.26 3.66
N GLY A 148 -4.13 -7.43 4.30
CA GLY A 148 -3.32 -8.62 4.01
C GLY A 148 -3.38 -9.07 2.54
N GLY A 149 -4.39 -8.66 1.77
CA GLY A 149 -4.46 -8.90 0.33
C GLY A 149 -3.26 -8.37 -0.44
N SER A 150 -2.63 -7.29 0.02
CA SER A 150 -1.39 -6.79 -0.59
C SER A 150 -0.23 -7.79 -0.46
N GLY A 151 -0.07 -8.40 0.71
CA GLY A 151 0.94 -9.45 0.94
C GLY A 151 0.69 -10.70 0.09
N LEU A 152 -0.58 -11.14 -0.03
CA LEU A 152 -0.95 -12.22 -0.94
C LEU A 152 -0.54 -11.89 -2.39
N GLY A 153 -0.67 -10.64 -2.81
CA GLY A 153 -0.24 -10.19 -4.14
C GLY A 153 1.26 -10.28 -4.36
N LEU A 154 2.08 -9.96 -3.34
CA LEU A 154 3.54 -10.15 -3.41
C LEU A 154 3.88 -11.64 -3.56
N ILE A 155 3.23 -12.51 -2.77
CA ILE A 155 3.42 -13.97 -2.86
C ILE A 155 3.05 -14.46 -4.25
N THR A 156 1.85 -14.10 -4.74
CA THR A 156 1.35 -14.55 -6.04
C THR A 156 2.24 -14.07 -7.17
N SER A 157 2.61 -12.79 -7.21
CA SER A 157 3.48 -12.25 -8.26
C SER A 157 4.90 -12.82 -8.19
N GLY A 158 5.42 -13.06 -6.98
CA GLY A 158 6.72 -13.67 -6.76
C GLY A 158 6.82 -15.11 -7.27
N LEU A 159 5.71 -15.86 -7.24
CA LEU A 159 5.67 -17.24 -7.73
C LEU A 159 5.25 -17.31 -9.19
N ALA A 160 4.18 -16.60 -9.58
CA ALA A 160 3.59 -16.71 -10.91
C ALA A 160 4.46 -16.05 -12.00
N VAL A 161 5.03 -14.87 -11.75
CA VAL A 161 5.78 -14.15 -12.80
C VAL A 161 7.04 -14.90 -13.22
N PRO A 162 7.93 -15.35 -12.31
CA PRO A 162 9.09 -16.15 -12.72
C PRO A 162 8.72 -17.44 -13.44
N TRP A 163 7.66 -18.10 -13.00
CA TRP A 163 7.18 -19.32 -13.67
C TRP A 163 6.72 -19.03 -15.10
N ILE A 164 5.96 -17.97 -15.34
CA ILE A 164 5.53 -17.54 -16.68
C ILE A 164 6.74 -17.20 -17.56
N LEU A 165 7.72 -16.46 -17.03
CA LEU A 165 8.94 -16.09 -17.76
C LEU A 165 9.82 -17.29 -18.08
N ALA A 166 9.88 -18.29 -17.20
CA ALA A 166 10.62 -19.53 -17.45
C ALA A 166 10.02 -20.34 -18.60
N TRP A 167 8.69 -20.33 -18.75
CA TRP A 167 7.99 -21.08 -19.80
C TRP A 167 7.94 -20.34 -21.15
N LEU A 168 7.79 -19.03 -21.14
CA LEU A 168 7.51 -18.20 -22.32
C LEU A 168 8.70 -17.34 -22.75
N GLY A 169 9.80 -17.42 -22.01
CA GLY A 169 11.00 -16.63 -22.29
C GLY A 169 10.87 -15.13 -21.98
N PRO A 170 11.82 -14.31 -22.43
CA PRO A 170 11.88 -12.88 -22.10
C PRO A 170 10.64 -12.07 -22.50
N GLU A 171 9.98 -12.42 -23.59
CA GLU A 171 8.72 -11.79 -24.04
C GLU A 171 7.52 -12.18 -23.17
N GLY A 172 7.65 -13.16 -22.28
CA GLY A 172 6.62 -13.63 -21.34
C GLY A 172 6.08 -12.55 -20.39
N TRP A 173 6.69 -11.37 -20.33
CA TRP A 173 6.20 -10.23 -19.54
C TRP A 173 4.79 -9.77 -19.99
N ARG A 174 4.48 -9.87 -21.28
CA ARG A 174 3.15 -9.53 -21.80
C ARG A 174 2.10 -10.51 -21.29
N GLN A 175 2.41 -11.81 -21.36
CA GLN A 175 1.55 -12.87 -20.85
C GLN A 175 1.41 -12.80 -19.34
N ALA A 176 2.47 -12.40 -18.61
CA ALA A 176 2.37 -12.17 -17.18
C ALA A 176 1.30 -11.11 -16.85
N TRP A 177 1.30 -9.97 -17.55
CA TRP A 177 0.25 -8.96 -17.38
C TRP A 177 -1.15 -9.47 -17.75
N LEU A 178 -1.29 -10.29 -18.81
CA LEU A 178 -2.57 -10.88 -19.19
C LEU A 178 -3.09 -11.89 -18.17
N VAL A 179 -2.21 -12.72 -17.60
CA VAL A 179 -2.58 -13.65 -16.52
C VAL A 179 -3.06 -12.89 -15.30
N LEU A 180 -2.33 -11.81 -14.91
CA LEU A 180 -2.75 -10.96 -13.79
C LEU A 180 -4.10 -10.27 -14.08
N ALA A 181 -4.34 -9.82 -15.32
CA ALA A 181 -5.63 -9.27 -15.74
C ALA A 181 -6.75 -10.32 -15.61
N GLY A 182 -6.49 -11.56 -16.01
CA GLY A 182 -7.43 -12.69 -15.86
C GLY A 182 -7.78 -12.97 -14.39
N LEU A 183 -6.79 -12.91 -13.48
CA LEU A 183 -7.03 -13.04 -12.05
C LEU A 183 -7.90 -11.89 -11.51
N VAL A 184 -7.70 -10.66 -11.99
CA VAL A 184 -8.56 -9.52 -11.63
C VAL A 184 -9.98 -9.73 -12.13
N VAL A 185 -10.18 -10.28 -13.35
CA VAL A 185 -11.52 -10.62 -13.86
C VAL A 185 -12.18 -11.69 -12.99
N LEU A 186 -11.44 -12.69 -12.53
CA LEU A 186 -11.96 -13.68 -11.59
C LEU A 186 -12.44 -13.03 -10.28
N VAL A 187 -11.64 -12.12 -9.71
CA VAL A 187 -12.03 -11.37 -8.50
C VAL A 187 -13.24 -10.47 -8.78
N TRP A 188 -13.30 -9.87 -9.97
CA TRP A 188 -14.48 -9.11 -10.42
C TRP A 188 -15.74 -9.97 -10.43
N LEU A 189 -15.71 -11.19 -10.99
CA LEU A 189 -16.82 -12.14 -11.00
C LEU A 189 -17.27 -12.49 -9.57
N LEU A 190 -16.31 -12.82 -8.69
CA LEU A 190 -16.61 -13.12 -7.28
C LEU A 190 -17.25 -11.90 -6.58
N THR A 191 -16.73 -10.71 -6.83
CA THR A 191 -17.29 -9.47 -6.29
C THR A 191 -18.68 -9.20 -6.84
N ALA A 192 -18.92 -9.43 -8.14
CA ALA A 192 -20.21 -9.25 -8.76
C ALA A 192 -21.28 -10.22 -8.21
N LEU A 193 -20.91 -11.45 -7.93
CA LEU A 193 -21.83 -12.49 -7.44
C LEU A 193 -22.14 -12.32 -5.94
N PHE A 194 -21.12 -12.06 -5.13
CA PHE A 194 -21.24 -12.20 -3.68
C PHE A 194 -21.20 -10.86 -2.91
N LEU A 195 -20.68 -9.76 -3.48
CA LEU A 195 -20.64 -8.52 -2.72
C LEU A 195 -22.04 -7.94 -2.52
N ARG A 196 -22.32 -7.59 -1.28
CA ARG A 196 -23.52 -6.82 -0.85
C ARG A 196 -23.06 -5.53 -0.21
N ASN A 197 -23.81 -4.44 -0.43
CA ASN A 197 -23.39 -3.14 0.10
C ASN A 197 -23.59 -3.06 1.61
N ARG A 198 -24.71 -3.61 2.11
CA ARG A 198 -25.11 -3.47 3.51
C ARG A 198 -25.69 -4.77 4.06
N PRO A 199 -25.56 -5.01 5.38
CA PRO A 199 -26.15 -6.18 6.04
C PRO A 199 -27.68 -6.26 5.86
N GLU A 200 -28.36 -5.10 5.83
CA GLU A 200 -29.82 -5.01 5.72
C GLU A 200 -30.34 -5.62 4.41
N GLU A 201 -29.53 -5.65 3.32
CA GLU A 201 -29.88 -6.34 2.07
C GLU A 201 -30.14 -7.86 2.27
N LEU A 202 -29.61 -8.41 3.35
CA LEU A 202 -29.78 -9.82 3.75
C LEU A 202 -30.63 -10.00 5.03
N GLY A 203 -31.26 -8.92 5.52
CA GLY A 203 -32.00 -8.94 6.79
C GLY A 203 -31.12 -9.18 8.02
N ALA A 204 -29.81 -8.82 7.93
CA ALA A 204 -28.83 -9.00 8.99
C ALA A 204 -28.43 -7.67 9.62
N LEU A 205 -27.88 -7.73 10.84
CA LEU A 205 -27.21 -6.62 11.50
C LEU A 205 -25.69 -6.69 11.25
N PRO A 206 -24.94 -5.58 11.43
CA PRO A 206 -23.49 -5.64 11.42
C PRO A 206 -22.95 -6.63 12.46
N LEU A 207 -21.90 -7.37 12.14
CA LEU A 207 -21.34 -8.39 13.02
C LEU A 207 -20.84 -7.79 14.34
N GLY A 208 -21.47 -8.20 15.44
CA GLY A 208 -21.18 -7.72 16.79
C GLY A 208 -21.99 -6.48 17.21
N ALA A 209 -22.94 -6.03 16.40
CA ALA A 209 -23.88 -4.97 16.77
C ALA A 209 -25.20 -5.57 17.32
N SER A 210 -25.74 -4.95 18.36
CA SER A 210 -27.06 -5.26 18.92
C SER A 210 -28.20 -4.45 18.27
N GLN A 211 -27.83 -3.33 17.60
CA GLN A 211 -28.76 -2.44 16.91
C GLN A 211 -28.08 -1.92 15.61
N ALA A 212 -28.89 -1.45 14.66
CA ALA A 212 -28.37 -0.80 13.46
C ALA A 212 -27.55 0.45 13.85
N ALA A 213 -26.36 0.60 13.28
CA ALA A 213 -25.54 1.77 13.54
C ALA A 213 -26.24 3.03 12.98
N PRO A 214 -26.25 4.15 13.71
CA PRO A 214 -26.74 5.41 13.18
C PRO A 214 -25.90 5.80 11.93
N PRO A 215 -26.49 6.50 10.95
CA PRO A 215 -25.77 6.95 9.79
C PRO A 215 -24.57 7.83 10.22
N PRO A 216 -23.41 7.72 9.54
CA PRO A 216 -22.26 8.52 9.88
C PRO A 216 -22.61 10.01 9.78
N ALA A 217 -22.22 10.78 10.79
CA ALA A 217 -22.41 12.22 10.77
C ALA A 217 -21.60 12.81 9.59
N THR A 218 -22.29 13.52 8.69
CA THR A 218 -21.70 14.15 7.50
C THR A 218 -21.20 15.56 7.81
N GLU A 219 -20.42 15.72 8.88
CA GLU A 219 -19.77 17.00 9.16
C GLU A 219 -18.64 17.22 8.13
N ARG A 220 -18.64 18.42 7.54
CA ARG A 220 -17.55 18.81 6.64
C ARG A 220 -16.26 18.98 7.43
N PRO A 221 -15.14 18.38 7.01
CA PRO A 221 -13.87 18.57 7.71
C PRO A 221 -13.48 20.05 7.73
N ALA A 222 -13.05 20.55 8.87
CA ALA A 222 -12.51 21.91 9.00
C ALA A 222 -11.05 21.92 8.49
N TRP A 223 -10.86 21.92 7.17
CA TRP A 223 -9.55 21.87 6.51
C TRP A 223 -8.60 22.96 6.99
N ARG A 224 -9.11 24.14 7.40
CA ARG A 224 -8.30 25.21 7.94
C ARG A 224 -7.55 24.78 9.21
N GLU A 225 -8.18 24.00 10.08
CA GLU A 225 -7.55 23.47 11.29
C GLU A 225 -6.46 22.45 10.95
N VAL A 226 -6.68 21.60 9.94
CA VAL A 226 -5.70 20.63 9.46
C VAL A 226 -4.46 21.33 8.89
N PHE A 227 -4.65 22.32 8.01
CA PHE A 227 -3.54 23.04 7.37
C PHE A 227 -2.78 23.96 8.35
N ALA A 228 -3.42 24.46 9.40
CA ALA A 228 -2.79 25.31 10.41
C ALA A 228 -1.90 24.54 11.40
N ASN A 229 -2.00 23.22 11.45
CA ASN A 229 -1.26 22.39 12.41
C ASN A 229 0.17 22.09 11.91
N ALA A 230 1.17 22.77 12.47
CA ALA A 230 2.58 22.61 12.09
C ALA A 230 3.13 21.20 12.39
N ASP A 231 2.69 20.57 13.48
CA ASP A 231 3.12 19.22 13.83
C ASP A 231 2.60 18.19 12.80
N LEU A 232 1.43 18.44 12.19
CA LEU A 232 0.89 17.60 11.16
C LEU A 232 1.68 17.72 9.83
N TRP A 233 2.20 18.90 9.52
CA TRP A 233 3.14 19.09 8.40
C TRP A 233 4.46 18.34 8.65
N ALA A 234 5.00 18.40 9.87
CA ALA A 234 6.19 17.65 10.26
C ALA A 234 5.95 16.13 10.12
N LEU A 235 4.80 15.64 10.60
CA LEU A 235 4.40 14.24 10.46
C LEU A 235 4.26 13.84 8.98
N GLY A 236 3.70 14.71 8.15
CA GLY A 236 3.61 14.52 6.69
C GLY A 236 4.99 14.43 6.03
N GLY A 237 5.94 15.29 6.43
CA GLY A 237 7.34 15.24 5.98
C GLY A 237 8.03 13.94 6.37
N ILE A 238 7.84 13.47 7.60
CA ILE A 238 8.31 12.14 8.05
C ILE A 238 7.71 11.05 7.17
N PHE A 239 6.42 11.11 6.87
CA PHE A 239 5.76 10.12 6.02
C PHE A 239 6.25 10.17 4.57
N ALA A 240 6.63 11.35 4.05
CA ALA A 240 7.24 11.49 2.72
C ALA A 240 8.61 10.79 2.64
N CYS A 241 9.42 10.83 3.71
CA CYS A 241 10.67 10.07 3.77
C CYS A 241 10.44 8.57 3.58
N PHE A 242 9.40 8.02 4.18
CA PHE A 242 8.98 6.64 3.91
C PHE A 242 8.56 6.48 2.45
N GLY A 243 7.76 7.41 1.91
CA GLY A 243 7.32 7.39 0.51
C GLY A 243 8.47 7.23 -0.47
N VAL A 244 9.50 8.07 -0.33
CA VAL A 244 10.71 8.01 -1.18
C VAL A 244 11.47 6.70 -0.97
N SER A 245 11.70 6.29 0.27
CA SER A 245 12.62 5.21 0.60
C SER A 245 12.07 3.82 0.25
N TYR A 246 10.86 3.48 0.72
CA TYR A 246 10.33 2.13 0.50
C TYR A 246 10.00 1.86 -0.96
N VAL A 247 9.58 2.90 -1.70
CA VAL A 247 9.16 2.73 -3.09
C VAL A 247 10.33 2.33 -4.00
N VAL A 248 11.55 2.81 -3.70
CA VAL A 248 12.77 2.38 -4.39
C VAL A 248 12.98 0.88 -4.19
N TYR A 249 12.86 0.42 -2.94
CA TYR A 249 13.01 -0.99 -2.60
C TYR A 249 12.00 -1.87 -3.35
N VAL A 250 10.73 -1.54 -3.29
CA VAL A 250 9.68 -2.34 -3.92
C VAL A 250 9.63 -2.24 -5.43
N THR A 251 10.14 -1.17 -6.04
CA THR A 251 10.12 -1.00 -7.50
C THR A 251 11.24 -1.76 -8.18
N PHE A 252 12.47 -1.63 -7.68
CA PHE A 252 13.67 -2.16 -8.33
C PHE A 252 14.19 -3.45 -7.69
N PHE A 253 13.40 -4.10 -6.84
CA PHE A 253 13.76 -5.29 -6.09
C PHE A 253 14.37 -6.39 -6.97
N ALA A 254 13.64 -6.87 -7.97
CA ALA A 254 14.11 -7.96 -8.83
C ALA A 254 15.28 -7.51 -9.74
N ALA A 255 15.25 -6.25 -10.21
CA ALA A 255 16.32 -5.70 -11.05
C ALA A 255 17.66 -5.65 -10.29
N HIS A 256 17.65 -5.22 -9.03
CA HIS A 256 18.86 -5.20 -8.19
C HIS A 256 19.37 -6.60 -7.87
N LEU A 257 18.51 -7.54 -7.53
CA LEU A 257 18.89 -8.94 -7.26
C LEU A 257 19.55 -9.60 -8.48
N ALA A 258 19.03 -9.33 -9.68
CA ALA A 258 19.63 -9.81 -10.92
C ALA A 258 20.99 -9.16 -11.19
N GLN A 259 21.08 -7.84 -11.00
CA GLN A 259 22.29 -7.07 -11.34
C GLN A 259 23.42 -7.27 -10.33
N ALA A 260 23.17 -7.13 -9.04
CA ALA A 260 24.21 -7.17 -7.99
C ALA A 260 24.54 -8.58 -7.53
N GLY A 261 23.52 -9.47 -7.47
CA GLY A 261 23.66 -10.83 -6.96
C GLY A 261 23.73 -11.89 -8.05
N GLY A 262 23.45 -11.56 -9.31
CA GLY A 262 23.33 -12.55 -10.39
C GLY A 262 22.23 -13.58 -10.12
N LEU A 263 21.25 -13.24 -9.27
CA LEU A 263 20.20 -14.17 -8.83
C LEU A 263 19.17 -14.39 -9.93
N SER A 264 18.72 -15.64 -10.07
CA SER A 264 17.66 -15.98 -11.03
C SER A 264 16.34 -15.31 -10.67
N ALA A 265 15.47 -15.12 -11.68
CA ALA A 265 14.12 -14.60 -11.50
C ALA A 265 13.31 -15.44 -10.49
N GLU A 266 13.53 -16.76 -10.46
CA GLU A 266 12.90 -17.67 -9.50
C GLU A 266 13.32 -17.37 -8.06
N THR A 267 14.62 -17.17 -7.82
CA THR A 267 15.14 -16.83 -6.49
C THR A 267 14.64 -15.44 -6.07
N ALA A 268 14.66 -14.46 -6.96
CA ALA A 268 14.09 -13.14 -6.71
C ALA A 268 12.60 -13.23 -6.36
N GLY A 269 11.86 -14.08 -7.07
CA GLY A 269 10.44 -14.34 -6.81
C GLY A 269 10.17 -14.99 -5.45
N ARG A 270 10.99 -15.97 -5.04
CA ARG A 270 10.90 -16.58 -3.69
C ARG A 270 11.16 -15.54 -2.60
N LEU A 271 12.16 -14.69 -2.77
CA LEU A 271 12.46 -13.60 -1.84
C LEU A 271 11.34 -12.56 -1.80
N TRP A 272 10.73 -12.24 -2.95
CA TRP A 272 9.58 -11.35 -3.01
C TRP A 272 8.35 -11.93 -2.29
N GLY A 273 8.10 -13.22 -2.47
CA GLY A 273 7.07 -13.96 -1.73
C GLY A 273 7.33 -13.96 -0.22
N LEU A 274 8.60 -14.07 0.21
CA LEU A 274 8.98 -13.96 1.61
C LEU A 274 8.70 -12.57 2.18
N VAL A 275 8.99 -11.48 1.43
CA VAL A 275 8.55 -10.12 1.81
C VAL A 275 7.05 -10.10 2.02
N GLY A 276 6.27 -10.65 1.07
CA GLY A 276 4.82 -10.73 1.15
C GLY A 276 4.35 -11.44 2.43
N LEU A 277 4.90 -12.60 2.72
CA LEU A 277 4.55 -13.40 3.90
C LEU A 277 4.85 -12.67 5.21
N LEU A 278 6.05 -12.14 5.37
CA LEU A 278 6.46 -11.43 6.58
C LEU A 278 5.70 -10.12 6.77
N SER A 279 5.33 -9.47 5.67
CA SER A 279 4.59 -8.20 5.69
C SER A 279 3.17 -8.33 6.27
N LEU A 280 2.59 -9.53 6.27
CA LEU A 280 1.25 -9.78 6.83
C LEU A 280 1.15 -9.43 8.32
N VAL A 281 2.23 -9.61 9.06
CA VAL A 281 2.28 -9.37 10.51
C VAL A 281 2.93 -8.03 10.88
N SER A 282 3.61 -7.36 9.95
CA SER A 282 4.45 -6.19 10.21
C SER A 282 3.71 -5.04 10.88
N GLY A 283 2.54 -4.68 10.37
CA GLY A 283 1.73 -3.58 10.92
C GLY A 283 1.23 -3.84 12.33
N LEU A 284 0.81 -5.08 12.62
CA LEU A 284 0.36 -5.48 13.96
C LEU A 284 1.51 -5.49 14.97
N LEU A 285 2.65 -6.07 14.57
CA LEU A 285 3.84 -6.16 15.41
C LEU A 285 4.31 -4.77 15.86
N TRP A 286 4.57 -3.90 14.90
CA TRP A 286 5.13 -2.58 15.19
C TRP A 286 4.09 -1.57 15.67
N GLY A 287 2.82 -1.75 15.33
CA GLY A 287 1.73 -1.02 15.95
C GLY A 287 1.69 -1.25 17.46
N ALA A 288 1.71 -2.52 17.89
CA ALA A 288 1.74 -2.87 19.31
C ALA A 288 3.02 -2.40 20.04
N VAL A 289 4.17 -2.41 19.37
CA VAL A 289 5.41 -1.84 19.91
C VAL A 289 5.27 -0.31 20.07
N ALA A 290 4.79 0.38 19.03
CA ALA A 290 4.61 1.83 19.05
C ALA A 290 3.61 2.30 20.12
N ASP A 291 2.57 1.52 20.40
CA ASP A 291 1.63 1.82 21.49
C ASP A 291 2.30 1.79 22.88
N ARG A 292 3.36 0.96 23.06
CA ARG A 292 4.10 0.85 24.33
C ARG A 292 5.18 1.90 24.51
N ILE A 293 5.96 2.20 23.45
CA ILE A 293 7.12 3.11 23.53
C ILE A 293 6.83 4.54 23.09
N GLY A 294 5.59 4.75 22.57
CA GLY A 294 5.14 5.99 21.95
C GLY A 294 5.33 5.99 20.43
N ARG A 295 4.38 6.57 19.72
CA ARG A 295 4.28 6.48 18.25
C ARG A 295 5.48 7.05 17.52
N LEU A 296 5.99 8.22 17.93
CA LEU A 296 7.18 8.82 17.32
C LEU A 296 8.46 8.01 17.58
N ALA A 297 8.58 7.37 18.74
CA ALA A 297 9.68 6.44 19.00
C ALA A 297 9.55 5.17 18.17
N GLY A 298 8.34 4.62 18.05
CA GLY A 298 8.05 3.49 17.19
C GLY A 298 8.40 3.76 15.74
N LEU A 299 8.02 4.93 15.20
CA LEU A 299 8.42 5.40 13.87
C LEU A 299 9.93 5.43 13.71
N ALA A 300 10.66 6.03 14.67
CA ALA A 300 12.12 6.12 14.59
C ALA A 300 12.80 4.74 14.53
N VAL A 301 12.33 3.78 15.33
CA VAL A 301 12.85 2.40 15.31
C VAL A 301 12.57 1.73 13.98
N VAL A 302 11.34 1.82 13.46
CA VAL A 302 10.98 1.21 12.17
C VAL A 302 11.75 1.85 11.01
N PHE A 303 11.94 3.17 11.03
CA PHE A 303 12.77 3.85 10.04
C PHE A 303 14.24 3.40 10.11
N ALA A 304 14.80 3.19 11.31
CA ALA A 304 16.15 2.67 11.48
C ALA A 304 16.27 1.24 10.91
N LEU A 305 15.26 0.41 11.12
CA LEU A 305 15.20 -0.94 10.52
C LEU A 305 15.14 -0.87 8.99
N HIS A 306 14.33 0.03 8.43
CA HIS A 306 14.28 0.24 6.98
C HIS A 306 15.62 0.74 6.44
N ALA A 307 16.25 1.71 7.12
CA ALA A 307 17.57 2.20 6.72
C ALA A 307 18.61 1.08 6.69
N THR A 308 18.62 0.23 7.73
CA THR A 308 19.50 -0.95 7.79
C THR A 308 19.16 -1.94 6.67
N ALA A 309 17.88 -2.24 6.46
CA ALA A 309 17.46 -3.15 5.39
C ALA A 309 17.92 -2.66 4.01
N PHE A 310 17.75 -1.37 3.71
CA PHE A 310 18.14 -0.80 2.43
C PHE A 310 19.65 -0.71 2.25
N ALA A 311 20.40 -0.36 3.31
CA ALA A 311 21.87 -0.36 3.27
C ALA A 311 22.42 -1.78 3.06
N VAL A 312 21.89 -2.77 3.79
CA VAL A 312 22.27 -4.18 3.62
C VAL A 312 21.94 -4.65 2.20
N PHE A 313 20.77 -4.28 1.66
CA PHE A 313 20.39 -4.63 0.28
C PHE A 313 21.32 -3.98 -0.77
N ALA A 314 21.69 -2.71 -0.57
CA ALA A 314 22.60 -1.97 -1.44
C ALA A 314 23.97 -2.61 -1.54
N LEU A 315 24.49 -3.13 -0.41
CA LEU A 315 25.86 -3.65 -0.28
C LEU A 315 25.92 -5.18 -0.44
N ALA A 316 24.77 -5.85 -0.56
CA ALA A 316 24.69 -7.31 -0.67
C ALA A 316 25.30 -7.78 -2.00
N GLN A 317 26.12 -8.83 -1.91
CA GLN A 317 26.71 -9.53 -3.06
C GLN A 317 26.42 -11.04 -3.00
N THR A 318 25.85 -11.52 -1.90
CA THR A 318 25.58 -12.95 -1.67
C THR A 318 24.14 -13.18 -1.23
N GLY A 319 23.59 -14.35 -1.56
CA GLY A 319 22.23 -14.74 -1.23
C GLY A 319 21.84 -14.53 0.25
N PRO A 320 22.64 -15.00 1.23
CA PRO A 320 22.31 -14.81 2.65
C PRO A 320 22.16 -13.35 3.08
N VAL A 321 22.97 -12.43 2.52
CA VAL A 321 22.89 -10.99 2.85
C VAL A 321 21.61 -10.38 2.27
N PHE A 322 21.20 -10.77 1.06
CA PHE A 322 19.90 -10.39 0.51
C PHE A 322 18.74 -10.90 1.36
N VAL A 323 18.81 -12.16 1.85
CA VAL A 323 17.80 -12.72 2.76
C VAL A 323 17.70 -11.88 4.04
N ALA A 324 18.81 -11.47 4.63
CA ALA A 324 18.81 -10.63 5.83
C ALA A 324 18.06 -9.30 5.60
N SER A 325 18.34 -8.61 4.48
CA SER A 325 17.60 -7.41 4.10
C SER A 325 16.10 -7.68 3.92
N VAL A 326 15.75 -8.76 3.22
CA VAL A 326 14.36 -9.18 2.96
C VAL A 326 13.60 -9.43 4.27
N VAL A 327 14.23 -10.07 5.23
CA VAL A 327 13.63 -10.34 6.56
C VAL A 327 13.41 -9.02 7.32
N LEU A 328 14.42 -8.16 7.39
CA LEU A 328 14.31 -6.86 8.06
C LEU A 328 13.20 -5.99 7.45
N PHE A 329 13.19 -5.88 6.11
CA PHE A 329 12.16 -5.11 5.42
C PHE A 329 10.78 -5.78 5.55
N GLY A 330 10.65 -7.07 5.30
CA GLY A 330 9.38 -7.78 5.34
C GLY A 330 8.68 -7.67 6.69
N LEU A 331 9.42 -7.86 7.79
CA LEU A 331 8.90 -7.71 9.15
C LEU A 331 8.50 -6.28 9.54
N SER A 332 8.88 -5.28 8.75
CA SER A 332 8.60 -3.87 9.03
C SER A 332 7.87 -3.13 7.90
N ALA A 333 7.59 -3.77 6.78
CA ALA A 333 7.16 -3.17 5.52
C ALA A 333 5.97 -2.20 5.62
N TRP A 334 4.90 -2.59 6.31
CA TRP A 334 3.67 -1.79 6.43
C TRP A 334 3.48 -1.14 7.79
N SER A 335 4.52 -1.10 8.59
CA SER A 335 4.47 -0.60 9.97
C SER A 335 4.32 0.92 10.02
N ILE A 336 5.07 1.66 9.18
CA ILE A 336 5.02 3.12 9.16
C ILE A 336 3.61 3.62 8.80
N PRO A 337 2.94 3.16 7.72
CA PRO A 337 1.56 3.54 7.45
C PRO A 337 0.59 3.22 8.59
N ALA A 338 0.76 2.08 9.25
CA ALA A 338 -0.07 1.70 10.39
C ALA A 338 0.10 2.65 11.59
N ILE A 339 1.36 2.98 11.94
CA ILE A 339 1.67 3.91 13.02
C ILE A 339 1.19 5.33 12.67
N MET A 340 1.35 5.78 11.41
CA MET A 340 0.88 7.08 10.94
C MET A 340 -0.64 7.22 11.03
N ALA A 341 -1.38 6.17 10.64
CA ALA A 341 -2.83 6.15 10.78
C ALA A 341 -3.29 6.24 12.25
N ALA A 342 -2.55 5.58 13.15
CA ALA A 342 -2.81 5.63 14.58
C ALA A 342 -2.37 6.96 15.21
N ALA A 343 -1.38 7.67 14.65
CA ALA A 343 -0.88 8.93 15.15
C ALA A 343 -1.74 10.13 14.75
N ALA A 344 -2.40 10.13 13.59
CA ALA A 344 -3.15 11.27 13.09
C ALA A 344 -4.18 11.83 14.09
N PRO A 345 -4.97 11.02 14.83
CA PRO A 345 -5.88 11.51 15.87
C PRO A 345 -5.21 12.29 16.99
N ASP A 346 -3.95 11.99 17.32
CA ASP A 346 -3.23 12.65 18.43
C ASP A 346 -2.95 14.14 18.15
N TYR A 347 -2.94 14.50 16.85
CA TYR A 347 -2.61 15.87 16.40
C TYR A 347 -3.84 16.73 16.10
N VAL A 348 -4.92 16.12 15.62
CA VAL A 348 -6.11 16.86 15.16
C VAL A 348 -7.39 16.40 15.85
N GLY A 349 -7.29 15.52 16.85
CA GLY A 349 -8.44 14.92 17.52
C GLY A 349 -9.15 13.87 16.63
N THR A 350 -10.00 13.07 17.26
CA THR A 350 -10.72 11.97 16.60
C THR A 350 -11.66 12.45 15.49
N ARG A 351 -12.26 13.65 15.64
CA ARG A 351 -13.16 14.26 14.66
C ARG A 351 -12.49 14.54 13.32
N LEU A 352 -11.28 15.10 13.35
CA LEU A 352 -10.53 15.49 12.17
C LEU A 352 -9.49 14.45 11.72
N ALA A 353 -9.36 13.33 12.44
CA ALA A 353 -8.38 12.28 12.14
C ALA A 353 -8.43 11.77 10.69
N PRO A 354 -9.59 11.53 10.05
CA PRO A 354 -9.63 11.13 8.64
C PRO A 354 -9.06 12.20 7.70
N ALA A 355 -9.33 13.49 7.97
CA ALA A 355 -8.81 14.61 7.18
C ALA A 355 -7.29 14.77 7.40
N GLY A 356 -6.81 14.66 8.64
CA GLY A 356 -5.39 14.69 8.97
C GLY A 356 -4.62 13.56 8.31
N LEU A 357 -5.14 12.33 8.38
CA LEU A 357 -4.53 11.17 7.69
C LEU A 357 -4.51 11.37 6.17
N GLY A 358 -5.61 11.86 5.58
CA GLY A 358 -5.66 12.18 4.16
C GLY A 358 -4.60 13.21 3.76
N PHE A 359 -4.44 14.26 4.56
CA PHE A 359 -3.44 15.31 4.33
C PHE A 359 -2.01 14.77 4.35
N ILE A 360 -1.60 14.04 5.39
CA ILE A 360 -0.25 13.47 5.46
C ILE A 360 -0.02 12.40 4.37
N THR A 361 -1.08 11.71 3.92
CA THR A 361 -1.01 10.74 2.81
C THR A 361 -0.76 11.42 1.46
N ILE A 362 -1.25 12.65 1.26
CA ILE A 362 -0.92 13.43 0.05
C ILE A 362 0.58 13.74 0.02
N ILE A 363 1.15 14.19 1.15
CA ILE A 363 2.58 14.50 1.26
C ILE A 363 3.43 13.23 1.05
N PHE A 364 3.02 12.11 1.63
CA PHE A 364 3.60 10.79 1.38
C PHE A 364 3.55 10.41 -0.11
N GLY A 365 2.43 10.67 -0.80
CA GLY A 365 2.25 10.41 -2.22
C GLY A 365 3.23 11.18 -3.11
N ILE A 366 3.60 12.40 -2.74
CA ILE A 366 4.64 13.18 -3.42
C ILE A 366 5.99 12.45 -3.31
N GLY A 367 6.34 11.97 -2.11
CA GLY A 367 7.55 11.17 -1.91
C GLY A 367 7.56 9.88 -2.75
N GLN A 368 6.44 9.17 -2.80
CA GLN A 368 6.30 7.99 -3.65
C GLN A 368 6.50 8.28 -5.14
N ALA A 369 5.96 9.40 -5.61
CA ALA A 369 6.08 9.77 -7.02
C ALA A 369 7.51 10.16 -7.42
N ALA A 370 8.28 10.75 -6.51
CA ALA A 370 9.65 11.20 -6.77
C ALA A 370 10.69 10.06 -6.73
N GLY A 371 10.50 9.07 -5.85
CA GLY A 371 11.50 8.03 -5.59
C GLY A 371 11.95 7.22 -6.82
N PRO A 372 11.03 6.58 -7.57
CA PRO A 372 11.40 5.67 -8.64
C PRO A 372 12.17 6.32 -9.81
N PRO A 373 11.79 7.49 -10.37
CA PRO A 373 12.55 8.09 -11.46
C PRO A 373 13.93 8.56 -11.02
N ILE A 374 14.08 9.05 -9.77
CA ILE A 374 15.38 9.42 -9.19
C ILE A 374 16.26 8.17 -9.09
N ALA A 375 15.74 7.09 -8.52
CA ALA A 375 16.48 5.83 -8.37
C ALA A 375 16.86 5.22 -9.72
N GLY A 376 15.93 5.23 -10.70
CA GLY A 376 16.20 4.76 -12.05
C GLY A 376 17.29 5.60 -12.74
N ARG A 377 17.25 6.93 -12.62
CA ARG A 377 18.27 7.82 -13.17
C ARG A 377 19.64 7.59 -12.54
N LEU A 378 19.71 7.37 -11.24
CA LEU A 378 20.94 7.02 -10.55
C LEU A 378 21.49 5.69 -11.06
N ALA A 379 20.64 4.69 -11.26
CA ALA A 379 21.04 3.40 -11.81
C ALA A 379 21.55 3.50 -13.25
N ASP A 380 20.92 4.33 -14.10
CA ASP A 380 21.41 4.60 -15.46
C ASP A 380 22.80 5.27 -15.45
N TRP A 381 23.06 6.22 -14.53
CA TRP A 381 24.34 6.94 -14.46
C TRP A 381 25.48 6.11 -13.85
N THR A 382 25.19 5.33 -12.82
CA THR A 382 26.20 4.58 -12.06
C THR A 382 26.38 3.15 -12.54
N GLY A 383 25.49 2.67 -13.39
CA GLY A 383 25.43 1.25 -13.77
C GLY A 383 24.99 0.33 -12.64
N SER A 384 24.50 0.85 -11.48
CA SER A 384 24.16 0.06 -10.31
C SER A 384 23.01 0.69 -9.50
N PHE A 385 22.17 -0.14 -8.91
CA PHE A 385 21.15 0.31 -7.95
C PHE A 385 21.71 0.58 -6.54
N ALA A 386 22.94 0.22 -6.22
CA ALA A 386 23.51 0.38 -4.88
C ALA A 386 23.38 1.83 -4.37
N VAL A 387 23.70 2.83 -5.22
CA VAL A 387 23.58 4.26 -4.87
C VAL A 387 22.12 4.64 -4.59
N ALA A 388 21.17 4.12 -5.38
CA ALA A 388 19.75 4.40 -5.19
C ALA A 388 19.23 3.81 -3.86
N TYR A 389 19.69 2.61 -3.48
CA TYR A 389 19.33 2.00 -2.19
C TYR A 389 20.02 2.69 -1.01
N LEU A 390 21.25 3.18 -1.16
CA LEU A 390 21.91 4.00 -0.15
C LEU A 390 21.20 5.35 0.05
N LEU A 391 20.71 5.95 -1.04
CA LEU A 391 19.84 7.13 -0.96
C LEU A 391 18.56 6.81 -0.20
N ALA A 392 17.90 5.69 -0.50
CA ALA A 392 16.70 5.24 0.22
C ALA A 392 17.00 5.01 1.72
N SER A 393 18.17 4.43 2.05
CA SER A 393 18.64 4.27 3.44
C SER A 393 18.84 5.63 4.11
N GLY A 394 19.49 6.58 3.45
CA GLY A 394 19.68 7.94 3.95
C GLY A 394 18.35 8.67 4.21
N MET A 395 17.39 8.53 3.30
CA MET A 395 16.04 9.10 3.48
C MET A 395 15.29 8.45 4.66
N ALA A 396 15.48 7.16 4.88
CA ALA A 396 14.91 6.50 6.06
C ALA A 396 15.59 7.00 7.36
N LEU A 397 16.90 7.24 7.37
CA LEU A 397 17.59 7.87 8.52
C LEU A 397 17.10 9.30 8.78
N VAL A 398 16.86 10.09 7.74
CA VAL A 398 16.24 11.42 7.86
C VAL A 398 14.85 11.31 8.51
N GLY A 399 14.04 10.34 8.08
CA GLY A 399 12.73 10.05 8.69
C GLY A 399 12.84 9.68 10.18
N ALA A 400 13.83 8.84 10.53
CA ALA A 400 14.10 8.48 11.94
C ALA A 400 14.50 9.71 12.79
N ALA A 401 15.44 10.51 12.29
CA ALA A 401 15.91 11.71 12.96
C ALA A 401 14.79 12.75 13.12
N ALA A 402 13.97 12.96 12.08
CA ALA A 402 12.83 13.86 12.12
C ALA A 402 11.77 13.40 13.14
N ALA A 403 11.49 12.09 13.23
CA ALA A 403 10.57 11.55 14.24
C ALA A 403 11.09 11.78 15.68
N LEU A 404 12.38 11.59 15.92
CA LEU A 404 13.00 11.88 17.22
C LEU A 404 13.02 13.37 17.51
N GLY A 405 13.30 14.23 16.52
CA GLY A 405 13.27 15.68 16.64
C GLY A 405 11.88 16.20 17.00
N LEU A 406 10.82 15.70 16.32
CA LEU A 406 9.44 16.07 16.66
C LEU A 406 9.07 15.61 18.09
N ARG A 407 9.50 14.41 18.50
CA ARG A 407 9.30 13.91 19.86
C ARG A 407 9.96 14.81 20.90
N ALA A 408 11.20 15.25 20.67
CA ALA A 408 11.92 16.14 21.56
C ALA A 408 11.23 17.52 21.66
N HIS A 409 10.81 18.08 20.51
CA HIS A 409 10.07 19.35 20.45
C HIS A 409 8.78 19.29 21.28
N GLN A 410 7.98 18.26 21.15
CA GLN A 410 6.73 18.09 21.90
C GLN A 410 6.97 17.96 23.41
N ARG A 411 8.01 17.24 23.84
CA ARG A 411 8.38 17.14 25.24
C ARG A 411 8.77 18.51 25.86
N THR A 412 9.55 19.29 25.13
CA THR A 412 9.96 20.62 25.61
C THR A 412 8.79 21.61 25.66
N ARG A 413 7.83 21.49 24.73
CA ARG A 413 6.61 22.31 24.72
C ARG A 413 5.72 21.97 25.91
N GLY A 414 5.45 20.72 26.19
CA GLY A 414 4.65 20.28 27.34
C GLY A 414 5.26 20.70 28.69
N LEU A 415 6.59 20.63 28.83
CA LEU A 415 7.28 21.13 30.01
C LEU A 415 7.12 22.65 30.20
N ARG A 416 7.15 23.43 29.11
CA ARG A 416 6.96 24.90 29.17
C ARG A 416 5.52 25.32 29.51
N GLU A 417 4.53 24.57 29.05
CA GLU A 417 3.12 24.80 29.34
C GLU A 417 2.83 24.45 30.81
N GLY A 418 3.33 23.32 31.33
CA GLY A 418 3.19 22.93 32.73
C GLY A 418 3.90 23.87 33.72
N VAL A 419 5.02 24.53 33.35
CA VAL A 419 5.69 25.55 34.16
C VAL A 419 4.95 26.89 34.17
N ARG A 420 4.11 27.16 33.15
CA ARG A 420 3.30 28.42 33.12
C ARG A 420 2.00 28.33 33.90
N GLU A 421 1.54 27.11 34.15
CA GLU A 421 0.30 26.83 34.92
C GLU A 421 0.57 26.57 36.41
N ALA A 422 1.83 26.33 36.81
CA ALA A 422 2.30 26.19 38.18
C ALA A 422 2.83 27.54 38.74
#